data_0e61588e599512cea9b1077a06f04f63
#
_entry.id   0e61588e599512cea9b1077a06f04f63
#
_cell.length_a   1.000
_cell.length_b   1.000
_cell.length_c   1.000
_cell.angle_alpha   90.00
_cell.angle_beta   90.00
_cell.angle_gamma   90.00
#
_symmetry.space_group_name_H-M   'P 1'
#
loop_
_entity.id
_entity.type
_entity.pdbx_description
1 polymer ?
#
loop_
_entity_poly.entity_id
_entity_poly.type
_entity_poly.pdbx_seq_one_letter_code
_entity_poly.pdbx_strand_id
1 'polypeptide(L)'
;MRNLNFVTILAATGIAALSALVLGAPPLQAQESTGAAAHIENYYRELMPTIRQAGRLSVRERDKRFAPAITAAFDLATMTRLAVGPPWRSFSPAQQAAVREAFSRFIVADYASQINDYSGESFVVDPQTIPEARGGGEIVKTKLVQPSGRIVNINYLVRGGRVVDVYLNGTISDLATRRDEFASIIASGGADGLIKRLQERSQGLLDR
;
A
#
# COMPACT_ATOMS: atom_id res chain seq x y z
N MET A 1 -22.71 60.26 -11.50
CA MET A 1 -23.57 61.02 -12.44
C MET A 1 -24.47 60.05 -13.15
N ARG A 2 -25.73 60.34 -13.03
CA ARG A 2 -26.95 59.95 -13.79
C ARG A 2 -27.37 58.48 -13.64
N ASN A 3 -28.34 58.19 -12.81
CA ASN A 3 -29.79 58.46 -12.80
C ASN A 3 -30.56 57.77 -13.93
N LEU A 4 -31.52 56.98 -13.50
CA LEU A 4 -32.97 56.94 -13.71
C LEU A 4 -33.38 56.05 -14.88
N ASN A 5 -34.46 55.31 -14.92
CA ASN A 5 -35.74 55.29 -14.22
C ASN A 5 -36.49 53.98 -14.44
N PHE A 6 -37.20 53.51 -13.44
CA PHE A 6 -38.63 53.12 -13.39
C PHE A 6 -39.33 52.75 -14.71
N VAL A 7 -39.90 51.58 -14.79
CA VAL A 7 -41.32 51.37 -15.19
C VAL A 7 -41.89 50.18 -14.42
N THR A 8 -42.91 50.45 -13.64
CA THR A 8 -43.83 49.51 -12.96
C THR A 8 -44.91 49.12 -13.97
N ILE A 9 -45.19 47.81 -14.13
CA ILE A 9 -46.48 47.33 -14.62
C ILE A 9 -46.98 46.21 -13.73
N LEU A 10 -48.18 46.39 -13.20
CA LEU A 10 -48.97 45.53 -12.36
C LEU A 10 -49.67 44.41 -13.21
N ALA A 11 -49.95 43.32 -12.50
CA ALA A 11 -51.12 42.42 -12.55
C ALA A 11 -51.00 41.13 -13.39
N ALA A 12 -51.07 39.99 -12.79
CA ALA A 12 -52.26 39.19 -12.63
C ALA A 12 -51.95 37.80 -12.04
N THR A 13 -52.73 37.48 -11.06
CA THR A 13 -52.88 36.22 -10.34
C THR A 13 -52.91 34.96 -11.23
N GLY A 14 -52.06 33.97 -10.83
CA GLY A 14 -52.15 32.60 -11.30
C GLY A 14 -51.39 31.68 -10.34
N ILE A 15 -52.09 31.17 -9.32
CA ILE A 15 -51.56 30.16 -8.41
C ILE A 15 -51.51 28.85 -9.18
N ALA A 16 -50.31 28.48 -9.69
CA ALA A 16 -50.03 27.12 -10.12
C ALA A 16 -49.13 26.49 -9.04
N ALA A 17 -49.72 25.60 -8.27
CA ALA A 17 -48.98 24.78 -7.31
C ALA A 17 -48.06 23.84 -8.10
N LEU A 18 -46.81 24.21 -8.21
CA LEU A 18 -45.76 23.34 -8.73
C LEU A 18 -45.31 22.42 -7.60
N SER A 19 -45.89 21.22 -7.54
CA SER A 19 -45.39 20.14 -6.70
C SER A 19 -43.98 19.79 -7.20
N ALA A 20 -42.96 20.32 -6.54
CA ALA A 20 -41.59 19.93 -6.77
C ALA A 20 -41.41 18.47 -6.30
N LEU A 21 -41.38 17.56 -7.26
CA LEU A 21 -40.98 16.18 -7.05
C LEU A 21 -39.46 16.24 -6.67
N VAL A 22 -39.16 16.19 -5.39
CA VAL A 22 -37.81 16.00 -4.89
C VAL A 22 -37.45 14.56 -5.28
N LEU A 23 -36.84 14.38 -6.44
CA LEU A 23 -36.13 13.16 -6.80
C LEU A 23 -34.95 13.08 -5.81
N GLY A 24 -35.18 12.33 -4.71
CA GLY A 24 -34.11 11.97 -3.78
C GLY A 24 -33.00 11.27 -4.59
N ALA A 25 -31.82 11.89 -4.63
CA ALA A 25 -30.64 11.21 -5.15
C ALA A 25 -30.51 9.88 -4.37
N PRO A 26 -30.30 8.74 -5.05
CA PRO A 26 -30.07 7.48 -4.35
C PRO A 26 -28.89 7.67 -3.40
N PRO A 27 -28.95 7.10 -2.18
CA PRO A 27 -27.81 7.16 -1.28
C PRO A 27 -26.61 6.59 -2.03
N LEU A 28 -25.48 7.30 -1.96
CA LEU A 28 -24.20 6.83 -2.46
C LEU A 28 -23.90 5.54 -1.68
N GLN A 29 -24.24 4.40 -2.26
CA GLN A 29 -23.93 3.10 -1.68
C GLN A 29 -22.41 3.03 -1.69
N ALA A 30 -21.81 2.97 -0.49
CA ALA A 30 -20.41 2.63 -0.36
C ALA A 30 -20.23 1.28 -1.07
N GLN A 31 -19.49 1.30 -2.17
CA GLN A 31 -19.24 0.08 -2.95
C GLN A 31 -18.38 -0.81 -2.05
N GLU A 32 -18.93 -1.95 -1.62
CA GLU A 32 -18.18 -2.90 -0.81
C GLU A 32 -16.97 -3.38 -1.60
N SER A 33 -15.80 -3.16 -1.03
CA SER A 33 -14.56 -3.65 -1.60
C SER A 33 -14.54 -5.18 -1.58
N THR A 34 -14.29 -5.80 -2.72
CA THR A 34 -14.19 -7.26 -2.85
C THR A 34 -12.82 -7.67 -3.37
N GLY A 35 -12.45 -8.93 -3.15
CA GLY A 35 -11.21 -9.47 -3.70
C GLY A 35 -9.95 -8.75 -3.23
N ALA A 36 -9.16 -8.23 -4.16
CA ALA A 36 -7.86 -7.65 -3.89
C ALA A 36 -7.94 -6.35 -3.05
N ALA A 37 -8.93 -5.49 -3.29
CA ALA A 37 -9.11 -4.26 -2.51
C ALA A 37 -9.44 -4.58 -1.06
N ALA A 38 -10.39 -5.48 -0.80
CA ALA A 38 -10.74 -5.92 0.55
C ALA A 38 -9.55 -6.57 1.28
N HIS A 39 -8.68 -7.29 0.55
CA HIS A 39 -7.44 -7.83 1.11
C HIS A 39 -6.51 -6.74 1.64
N ILE A 40 -6.33 -5.65 0.89
CA ILE A 40 -5.49 -4.51 1.32
C ILE A 40 -6.15 -3.72 2.46
N GLU A 41 -7.48 -3.57 2.46
CA GLU A 41 -8.20 -2.96 3.59
C GLU A 41 -8.00 -3.76 4.88
N ASN A 42 -8.09 -5.09 4.80
CA ASN A 42 -7.80 -5.97 5.93
C ASN A 42 -6.36 -5.82 6.42
N TYR A 43 -5.39 -5.81 5.51
CA TYR A 43 -3.99 -5.58 5.84
C TYR A 43 -3.79 -4.28 6.62
N TYR A 44 -4.33 -3.15 6.16
CA TYR A 44 -4.24 -1.90 6.90
C TYR A 44 -4.96 -1.94 8.25
N ARG A 45 -6.11 -2.62 8.33
CA ARG A 45 -6.85 -2.79 9.58
C ARG A 45 -6.02 -3.50 10.64
N GLU A 46 -5.29 -4.53 10.25
CA GLU A 46 -4.37 -5.27 11.14
C GLU A 46 -3.15 -4.44 11.58
N LEU A 47 -2.66 -3.53 10.71
CA LEU A 47 -1.51 -2.70 11.06
C LEU A 47 -1.86 -1.51 11.95
N MET A 48 -3.05 -0.92 11.78
CA MET A 48 -3.43 0.35 12.42
C MET A 48 -3.28 0.39 13.94
N PRO A 49 -3.61 -0.66 14.71
CA PRO A 49 -3.41 -0.65 16.16
C PRO A 49 -1.95 -0.43 16.57
N THR A 50 -1.02 -0.99 15.81
CA THR A 50 0.43 -0.81 16.03
C THR A 50 0.92 0.54 15.49
N ILE A 51 0.45 0.97 14.32
CA ILE A 51 0.78 2.27 13.72
C ILE A 51 0.43 3.41 14.68
N ARG A 52 -0.75 3.39 15.29
CA ARG A 52 -1.19 4.42 16.25
C ARG A 52 -0.30 4.54 17.50
N GLN A 53 0.50 3.53 17.78
CA GLN A 53 1.42 3.48 18.90
C GLN A 53 2.89 3.60 18.47
N ALA A 54 3.17 3.78 17.18
CA ALA A 54 4.51 3.62 16.60
C ALA A 54 5.58 4.48 17.29
N GLY A 55 5.26 5.73 17.60
CA GLY A 55 6.19 6.64 18.31
C GLY A 55 6.53 6.24 19.76
N ARG A 56 5.81 5.26 20.33
CA ARG A 56 6.06 4.75 21.70
C ARG A 56 6.71 3.36 21.70
N LEU A 57 6.88 2.76 20.53
CA LEU A 57 7.39 1.41 20.34
C LEU A 57 8.77 1.45 19.71
N SER A 58 9.69 0.62 20.19
CA SER A 58 10.93 0.34 19.49
C SER A 58 10.68 -0.33 18.14
N VAL A 59 11.67 -0.30 17.24
CA VAL A 59 11.58 -1.01 15.96
C VAL A 59 11.31 -2.50 16.18
N ARG A 60 11.96 -3.12 17.18
CA ARG A 60 11.75 -4.55 17.53
C ARG A 60 10.32 -4.85 17.98
N GLU A 61 9.68 -3.96 18.72
CA GLU A 61 8.30 -4.14 19.13
C GLU A 61 7.35 -3.99 17.96
N ARG A 62 7.57 -3.00 17.08
CA ARG A 62 6.81 -2.84 15.83
C ARG A 62 6.99 -4.05 14.90
N ASP A 63 8.23 -4.53 14.71
CA ASP A 63 8.56 -5.73 13.93
C ASP A 63 7.74 -6.95 14.41
N LYS A 64 7.75 -7.23 15.71
CA LYS A 64 6.98 -8.35 16.27
C LYS A 64 5.48 -8.21 16.03
N ARG A 65 4.95 -7.00 16.10
CA ARG A 65 3.51 -6.75 15.94
C ARG A 65 3.09 -6.72 14.46
N PHE A 66 3.95 -6.27 13.55
CA PHE A 66 3.69 -6.24 12.11
C PHE A 66 3.88 -7.60 11.42
N ALA A 67 4.77 -8.43 11.93
CA ALA A 67 5.12 -9.71 11.31
C ALA A 67 3.90 -10.58 10.93
N PRO A 68 2.89 -10.80 11.80
CA PRO A 68 1.72 -11.60 11.43
C PRO A 68 0.94 -11.01 10.25
N ALA A 69 0.64 -9.71 10.27
CA ALA A 69 -0.13 -9.04 9.23
C ALA A 69 0.61 -9.05 7.88
N ILE A 70 1.91 -8.75 7.88
CA ILE A 70 2.74 -8.78 6.67
C ILE A 70 2.82 -10.22 6.12
N THR A 71 3.08 -11.21 6.98
CA THR A 71 3.19 -12.61 6.55
C THR A 71 1.87 -13.14 5.99
N ALA A 72 0.74 -12.72 6.53
CA ALA A 72 -0.58 -13.10 6.03
C ALA A 72 -0.92 -12.41 4.72
N ALA A 73 -0.59 -11.13 4.57
CA ALA A 73 -0.97 -10.33 3.41
C ALA A 73 -0.07 -10.53 2.19
N PHE A 74 1.23 -10.84 2.37
CA PHE A 74 2.23 -10.86 1.31
C PHE A 74 2.65 -12.28 0.92
N ASP A 75 2.81 -12.55 -0.36
CA ASP A 75 3.51 -13.74 -0.86
C ASP A 75 5.02 -13.49 -0.87
N LEU A 76 5.62 -13.55 0.32
CA LEU A 76 7.05 -13.30 0.51
C LEU A 76 7.92 -14.29 -0.27
N ALA A 77 7.44 -15.50 -0.55
CA ALA A 77 8.17 -16.49 -1.36
C ALA A 77 8.26 -16.05 -2.82
N THR A 78 7.14 -15.62 -3.41
CA THR A 78 7.13 -15.07 -4.77
C THR A 78 7.91 -13.75 -4.84
N MET A 79 7.76 -12.87 -3.86
CA MET A 79 8.50 -11.60 -3.79
C MET A 79 10.01 -11.85 -3.74
N THR A 80 10.49 -12.79 -2.93
CA THR A 80 11.91 -13.16 -2.87
C THR A 80 12.43 -13.59 -4.24
N ARG A 81 11.72 -14.49 -4.90
CA ARG A 81 12.10 -14.99 -6.23
C ARG A 81 12.16 -13.87 -7.27
N LEU A 82 11.20 -12.95 -7.24
CA LEU A 82 11.15 -11.80 -8.14
C LEU A 82 12.26 -10.80 -7.86
N ALA A 83 12.59 -10.55 -6.59
CA ALA A 83 13.68 -9.65 -6.19
C ALA A 83 15.06 -10.23 -6.52
N VAL A 84 15.28 -11.52 -6.39
CA VAL A 84 16.54 -12.19 -6.81
C VAL A 84 16.64 -12.27 -8.33
N GLY A 85 15.53 -12.49 -9.02
CA GLY A 85 15.48 -12.58 -10.49
C GLY A 85 16.16 -13.84 -11.06
N PRO A 86 16.79 -13.76 -12.27
CA PRO A 86 17.34 -14.93 -12.96
C PRO A 86 18.31 -15.80 -12.15
N PRO A 87 19.19 -15.25 -11.29
CA PRO A 87 20.09 -16.04 -10.45
C PRO A 87 19.42 -17.04 -9.52
N TRP A 88 18.13 -16.82 -9.18
CA TRP A 88 17.34 -17.74 -8.34
C TRP A 88 17.43 -19.21 -8.78
N ARG A 89 17.48 -19.44 -10.09
CA ARG A 89 17.50 -20.80 -10.65
C ARG A 89 18.82 -21.55 -10.40
N SER A 90 19.90 -20.82 -10.16
CA SER A 90 21.22 -21.40 -9.87
C SER A 90 21.45 -21.69 -8.38
N PHE A 91 20.58 -21.20 -7.50
CA PHE A 91 20.68 -21.44 -6.08
C PHE A 91 20.21 -22.85 -5.73
N SER A 92 20.94 -23.52 -4.84
CA SER A 92 20.50 -24.81 -4.30
C SER A 92 19.17 -24.68 -3.53
N PRO A 93 18.41 -25.78 -3.33
CA PRO A 93 17.20 -25.74 -2.53
C PRO A 93 17.41 -25.17 -1.11
N ALA A 94 18.55 -25.49 -0.48
CA ALA A 94 18.91 -24.97 0.83
C ALA A 94 19.16 -23.44 0.79
N GLN A 95 19.89 -22.96 -0.21
CA GLN A 95 20.11 -21.53 -0.42
C GLN A 95 18.81 -20.79 -0.74
N GLN A 96 17.95 -21.35 -1.57
CA GLN A 96 16.64 -20.77 -1.86
C GLN A 96 15.78 -20.64 -0.58
N ALA A 97 15.81 -21.64 0.31
CA ALA A 97 15.11 -21.58 1.59
C ALA A 97 15.69 -20.49 2.50
N ALA A 98 17.01 -20.44 2.63
CA ALA A 98 17.70 -19.46 3.48
C ALA A 98 17.51 -18.01 2.96
N VAL A 99 17.58 -17.79 1.63
CA VAL A 99 17.31 -16.47 1.03
C VAL A 99 15.86 -16.05 1.29
N ARG A 100 14.88 -16.95 1.17
CA ARG A 100 13.47 -16.62 1.48
C ARG A 100 13.29 -16.22 2.93
N GLU A 101 13.90 -16.94 3.85
CA GLU A 101 13.84 -16.62 5.28
C GLU A 101 14.48 -15.25 5.56
N ALA A 102 15.70 -15.03 5.07
CA ALA A 102 16.40 -13.77 5.29
C ALA A 102 15.66 -12.59 4.66
N PHE A 103 15.10 -12.75 3.45
CA PHE A 103 14.30 -11.71 2.78
C PHE A 103 13.01 -11.42 3.55
N SER A 104 12.32 -12.45 4.02
CA SER A 104 11.07 -12.29 4.79
C SER A 104 11.33 -11.51 6.08
N ARG A 105 12.40 -11.85 6.81
CA ARG A 105 12.82 -11.12 8.01
C ARG A 105 13.17 -9.67 7.68
N PHE A 106 13.89 -9.44 6.60
CA PHE A 106 14.28 -8.11 6.16
C PHE A 106 13.07 -7.24 5.81
N ILE A 107 12.08 -7.76 5.07
CA ILE A 107 10.87 -6.98 4.70
C ILE A 107 10.11 -6.55 5.96
N VAL A 108 9.93 -7.43 6.94
CA VAL A 108 9.23 -7.08 8.19
C VAL A 108 9.99 -6.00 8.95
N ALA A 109 11.29 -6.15 9.13
CA ALA A 109 12.13 -5.19 9.83
C ALA A 109 12.18 -3.83 9.10
N ASP A 110 12.24 -3.85 7.76
CA ASP A 110 12.26 -2.66 6.92
C ASP A 110 10.96 -1.85 7.08
N TYR A 111 9.81 -2.50 6.96
CA TYR A 111 8.52 -1.82 7.16
C TYR A 111 8.34 -1.34 8.61
N ALA A 112 8.76 -2.11 9.60
CA ALA A 112 8.74 -1.69 10.99
C ALA A 112 9.62 -0.46 11.27
N SER A 113 10.74 -0.33 10.56
CA SER A 113 11.65 0.80 10.71
C SER A 113 11.12 2.08 10.07
N GLN A 114 10.36 1.95 8.98
CA GLN A 114 9.81 3.10 8.24
C GLN A 114 8.61 3.74 8.95
N ILE A 115 7.83 2.95 9.69
CA ILE A 115 6.65 3.40 10.43
C ILE A 115 7.08 3.73 11.86
N ASN A 116 7.59 4.92 12.09
CA ASN A 116 8.22 5.31 13.35
C ASN A 116 7.41 6.31 14.18
N ASP A 117 6.36 6.89 13.61
CA ASP A 117 5.46 7.83 14.30
C ASP A 117 4.06 7.76 13.68
N TYR A 118 3.10 8.38 14.39
CA TYR A 118 1.72 8.54 13.94
C TYR A 118 1.18 9.89 14.38
N SER A 119 0.80 10.72 13.43
CA SER A 119 0.28 12.06 13.64
C SER A 119 -1.20 12.21 13.26
N GLY A 120 -1.88 11.10 12.95
CA GLY A 120 -3.27 11.10 12.48
C GLY A 120 -3.40 10.76 10.98
N GLU A 121 -2.40 10.10 10.41
CA GLU A 121 -2.44 9.61 9.04
C GLU A 121 -3.59 8.63 8.82
N SER A 122 -4.15 8.65 7.62
CA SER A 122 -5.16 7.69 7.19
C SER A 122 -4.77 6.99 5.90
N PHE A 123 -5.17 5.72 5.79
CA PHE A 123 -5.02 4.94 4.56
C PHE A 123 -6.37 4.86 3.86
N VAL A 124 -6.38 5.22 2.59
CA VAL A 124 -7.57 5.13 1.72
C VAL A 124 -7.28 4.12 0.64
N VAL A 125 -8.11 3.09 0.55
CA VAL A 125 -8.05 2.06 -0.49
C VAL A 125 -9.09 2.38 -1.55
N ASP A 126 -8.68 2.39 -2.82
CA ASP A 126 -9.61 2.51 -3.94
C ASP A 126 -10.35 1.17 -4.09
N PRO A 127 -11.68 1.13 -4.03
CA PRO A 127 -12.44 -0.11 -4.22
C PRO A 127 -12.32 -0.66 -5.65
N GLN A 128 -11.93 0.18 -6.61
CA GLN A 128 -11.73 -0.22 -8.00
C GLN A 128 -10.28 -0.63 -8.23
N THR A 129 -10.08 -1.86 -8.69
CA THR A 129 -8.77 -2.40 -9.04
C THR A 129 -8.47 -2.23 -10.53
N ILE A 130 -7.20 -2.29 -10.90
CA ILE A 130 -6.75 -2.27 -12.29
C ILE A 130 -6.14 -3.63 -12.63
N PRO A 131 -6.63 -4.35 -13.66
CA PRO A 131 -6.00 -5.59 -14.11
C PRO A 131 -4.53 -5.35 -14.50
N GLU A 132 -3.63 -6.21 -14.05
CA GLU A 132 -2.23 -6.17 -14.46
C GLU A 132 -2.03 -6.97 -15.75
N ALA A 133 -1.55 -6.30 -16.81
CA ALA A 133 -1.56 -6.83 -18.17
C ALA A 133 -0.49 -7.90 -18.45
N ARG A 134 0.64 -7.93 -17.70
CA ARG A 134 1.82 -8.72 -18.07
C ARG A 134 1.97 -10.04 -17.33
N GLY A 135 1.38 -10.20 -16.18
CA GLY A 135 1.57 -11.39 -15.36
C GLY A 135 0.35 -11.79 -14.57
N GLY A 136 -0.77 -11.15 -14.85
CA GLY A 136 -2.04 -11.36 -14.17
C GLY A 136 -2.05 -10.76 -12.76
N GLY A 137 -3.24 -10.74 -12.17
CA GLY A 137 -3.48 -10.10 -10.89
C GLY A 137 -4.10 -8.72 -11.03
N GLU A 138 -4.15 -8.00 -9.93
CA GLU A 138 -4.83 -6.71 -9.84
C GLU A 138 -3.97 -5.71 -9.09
N ILE A 139 -3.93 -4.48 -9.59
CA ILE A 139 -3.30 -3.36 -8.91
C ILE A 139 -4.36 -2.67 -8.06
N VAL A 140 -4.16 -2.68 -6.76
CA VAL A 140 -4.94 -1.93 -5.78
C VAL A 140 -4.26 -0.60 -5.53
N LYS A 141 -4.96 0.50 -5.84
CA LYS A 141 -4.45 1.85 -5.54
C LYS A 141 -4.76 2.21 -4.10
N THR A 142 -3.78 2.77 -3.41
CA THR A 142 -3.99 3.31 -2.07
C THR A 142 -3.31 4.66 -1.89
N LYS A 143 -3.81 5.41 -0.92
CA LYS A 143 -3.28 6.71 -0.54
C LYS A 143 -3.02 6.73 0.97
N LEU A 144 -1.81 7.10 1.35
CA LEU A 144 -1.52 7.55 2.70
C LEU A 144 -1.75 9.06 2.73
N VAL A 145 -2.75 9.49 3.49
CA VAL A 145 -3.11 10.91 3.65
C VAL A 145 -2.58 11.39 4.99
N GLN A 146 -1.68 12.36 4.95
CA GLN A 146 -1.12 12.98 6.14
C GLN A 146 -2.02 14.11 6.66
N PRO A 147 -1.98 14.47 7.95
CA PRO A 147 -2.74 15.59 8.50
C PRO A 147 -2.48 16.94 7.81
N SER A 148 -1.30 17.11 7.23
CA SER A 148 -0.93 18.26 6.41
C SER A 148 -1.66 18.35 5.06
N GLY A 149 -2.44 17.32 4.69
CA GLY A 149 -3.03 17.17 3.36
C GLY A 149 -2.09 16.57 2.32
N ARG A 150 -0.83 16.28 2.66
CA ARG A 150 0.09 15.58 1.76
C ARG A 150 -0.38 14.16 1.52
N ILE A 151 -0.35 13.74 0.25
CA ILE A 151 -0.75 12.40 -0.17
C ILE A 151 0.49 11.65 -0.68
N VAL A 152 0.67 10.42 -0.20
CA VAL A 152 1.64 9.46 -0.73
C VAL A 152 0.87 8.29 -1.34
N ASN A 153 1.10 8.01 -2.62
CA ASN A 153 0.47 6.89 -3.30
C ASN A 153 1.30 5.62 -3.08
N ILE A 154 0.65 4.58 -2.58
CA ILE A 154 1.24 3.25 -2.39
C ILE A 154 0.31 2.27 -3.07
N ASN A 155 0.74 1.66 -4.18
CA ASN A 155 -0.10 0.70 -4.89
C ASN A 155 0.42 -0.72 -4.65
N TYR A 156 -0.49 -1.68 -4.65
CA TYR A 156 -0.17 -3.09 -4.39
C TYR A 156 -0.55 -3.94 -5.59
N LEU A 157 0.38 -4.75 -6.08
CA LEU A 157 0.06 -5.82 -7.02
C LEU A 157 -0.35 -7.07 -6.24
N VAL A 158 -1.59 -7.48 -6.39
CA VAL A 158 -2.16 -8.66 -5.74
C VAL A 158 -2.34 -9.78 -6.76
N ARG A 159 -1.83 -10.97 -6.47
CA ARG A 159 -1.99 -12.20 -7.25
C ARG A 159 -2.37 -13.34 -6.33
N GLY A 160 -3.36 -14.14 -6.71
CA GLY A 160 -3.83 -15.24 -5.88
C GLY A 160 -4.25 -14.82 -4.46
N GLY A 161 -4.78 -13.61 -4.32
CA GLY A 161 -5.21 -13.07 -3.03
C GLY A 161 -4.08 -12.61 -2.11
N ARG A 162 -2.83 -12.46 -2.61
CA ARG A 162 -1.67 -12.01 -1.81
C ARG A 162 -0.87 -10.96 -2.57
N VAL A 163 -0.25 -10.05 -1.83
CA VAL A 163 0.63 -9.02 -2.39
C VAL A 163 1.92 -9.65 -2.91
N VAL A 164 2.27 -9.34 -4.16
CA VAL A 164 3.51 -9.81 -4.80
C VAL A 164 4.45 -8.67 -5.20
N ASP A 165 4.00 -7.41 -5.17
CA ASP A 165 4.84 -6.22 -5.33
C ASP A 165 4.17 -4.98 -4.73
N VAL A 166 4.96 -3.98 -4.39
CA VAL A 166 4.51 -2.68 -3.89
C VAL A 166 5.08 -1.59 -4.79
N TYR A 167 4.24 -0.66 -5.23
CA TYR A 167 4.65 0.46 -6.05
C TYR A 167 4.65 1.75 -5.22
N LEU A 168 5.83 2.24 -4.92
CA LEU A 168 6.02 3.51 -4.22
C LEU A 168 5.77 4.68 -5.17
N ASN A 169 5.19 5.75 -4.65
CA ASN A 169 4.72 6.89 -5.45
C ASN A 169 3.81 6.47 -6.64
N GLY A 170 3.18 5.30 -6.51
CA GLY A 170 2.24 4.76 -7.46
C GLY A 170 2.84 4.02 -8.67
N THR A 171 4.15 4.13 -8.94
CA THR A 171 4.78 3.59 -10.16
C THR A 171 6.12 2.90 -9.96
N ILE A 172 6.84 3.17 -8.87
CA ILE A 172 8.17 2.63 -8.64
C ILE A 172 8.05 1.28 -7.92
N SER A 173 8.31 0.18 -8.64
CA SER A 173 8.31 -1.17 -8.07
C SER A 173 9.42 -1.32 -7.01
N ASP A 174 9.03 -1.69 -5.80
CA ASP A 174 9.96 -1.99 -4.70
C ASP A 174 10.83 -3.20 -5.06
N LEU A 175 10.24 -4.24 -5.67
CA LEU A 175 10.99 -5.43 -6.08
C LEU A 175 11.97 -5.17 -7.22
N ALA A 176 11.64 -4.28 -8.17
CA ALA A 176 12.58 -3.92 -9.22
C ALA A 176 13.80 -3.19 -8.64
N THR A 177 13.56 -2.24 -7.74
CA THR A 177 14.62 -1.52 -7.03
C THR A 177 15.52 -2.48 -6.24
N ARG A 178 14.91 -3.44 -5.52
CA ARG A 178 15.67 -4.45 -4.77
C ARG A 178 16.44 -5.40 -5.70
N ARG A 179 15.91 -5.73 -6.86
CA ARG A 179 16.59 -6.58 -7.85
C ARG A 179 17.90 -5.94 -8.32
N ASP A 180 17.86 -4.66 -8.64
CA ASP A 180 19.05 -3.94 -9.08
C ASP A 180 20.12 -3.91 -7.98
N GLU A 181 19.68 -3.73 -6.73
CA GLU A 181 20.58 -3.78 -5.57
C GLU A 181 21.16 -5.18 -5.33
N PHE A 182 20.30 -6.22 -5.36
CA PHE A 182 20.73 -7.61 -5.11
C PHE A 182 21.64 -8.14 -6.21
N ALA A 183 21.49 -7.67 -7.45
CA ALA A 183 22.33 -8.09 -8.56
C ALA A 183 23.82 -7.91 -8.27
N SER A 184 24.23 -6.78 -7.71
CA SER A 184 25.61 -6.51 -7.35
C SER A 184 26.12 -7.39 -6.20
N ILE A 185 25.28 -7.65 -5.21
CA ILE A 185 25.60 -8.52 -4.06
C ILE A 185 25.76 -9.97 -4.51
N ILE A 186 24.84 -10.44 -5.36
CA ILE A 186 24.85 -11.81 -5.89
C ILE A 186 26.07 -12.01 -6.81
N ALA A 187 26.42 -11.02 -7.62
CA ALA A 187 27.58 -11.11 -8.51
C ALA A 187 28.89 -11.28 -7.74
N SER A 188 29.01 -10.70 -6.56
CA SER A 188 30.23 -10.77 -5.74
C SER A 188 30.26 -11.90 -4.72
N GLY A 189 29.09 -12.30 -4.18
CA GLY A 189 29.01 -13.24 -3.05
C GLY A 189 27.97 -14.36 -3.21
N GLY A 190 27.31 -14.46 -4.36
CA GLY A 190 26.30 -15.49 -4.60
C GLY A 190 25.11 -15.39 -3.63
N ALA A 191 24.45 -16.56 -3.42
CA ALA A 191 23.35 -16.67 -2.49
C ALA A 191 23.79 -16.36 -1.04
N ASP A 192 24.94 -16.85 -0.63
CA ASP A 192 25.43 -16.72 0.75
C ASP A 192 25.77 -15.25 1.07
N GLY A 193 26.32 -14.51 0.10
CA GLY A 193 26.51 -13.05 0.21
C GLY A 193 25.21 -12.29 0.38
N LEU A 194 24.18 -12.68 -0.37
CA LEU A 194 22.85 -12.08 -0.23
C LEU A 194 22.21 -12.40 1.13
N ILE A 195 22.27 -13.64 1.58
CA ILE A 195 21.76 -14.06 2.90
C ILE A 195 22.40 -13.23 4.00
N LYS A 196 23.73 -13.20 4.02
CA LYS A 196 24.50 -12.42 5.00
C LYS A 196 24.07 -10.95 5.00
N ARG A 197 24.00 -10.34 3.82
CA ARG A 197 23.62 -8.93 3.68
C ARG A 197 22.21 -8.62 4.18
N LEU A 198 21.23 -9.48 3.90
CA LEU A 198 19.86 -9.35 4.38
C LEU A 198 19.77 -9.50 5.90
N GLN A 199 20.53 -10.43 6.48
CA GLN A 199 20.60 -10.63 7.93
C GLN A 199 21.23 -9.41 8.63
N GLU A 200 22.37 -8.92 8.13
CA GLU A 200 23.03 -7.70 8.66
C GLU A 200 22.10 -6.48 8.61
N ARG A 201 21.37 -6.30 7.50
CA ARG A 201 20.42 -5.20 7.36
C ARG A 201 19.26 -5.33 8.33
N SER A 202 18.67 -6.52 8.44
CA SER A 202 17.57 -6.76 9.37
C SER A 202 18.00 -6.43 10.80
N GLN A 203 19.17 -6.91 11.21
CA GLN A 203 19.71 -6.63 12.53
C GLN A 203 19.95 -5.13 12.74
N GLY A 204 20.61 -4.46 11.80
CA GLY A 204 20.88 -3.03 11.88
C GLY A 204 19.62 -2.15 11.89
N LEU A 205 18.50 -2.61 11.29
CA LEU A 205 17.21 -1.93 11.39
C LEU A 205 16.58 -2.12 12.77
N LEU A 206 16.68 -3.33 13.34
CA LEU A 206 16.10 -3.68 14.63
C LEU A 206 16.85 -3.09 15.83
N ASP A 207 18.07 -2.68 15.66
CA ASP A 207 18.92 -2.11 16.72
C ASP A 207 18.83 -0.57 16.82
N ARG A 208 17.94 0.04 16.02
CA ARG A 208 17.61 1.49 16.07
C ARG A 208 16.46 1.71 17.05
#